data_79a7dde3f1d130784c37ccf23e02686d
#
_entry.id   79a7dde3f1d130784c37ccf23e02686d
#
_cell.length_a   1.000
_cell.length_b   1.000
_cell.length_c   1.000
_cell.angle_alpha   90.00
_cell.angle_beta   90.00
_cell.angle_gamma   90.00
#
_symmetry.space_group_name_H-M   'P 1'
#
loop_
_entity.id
_entity.type
_entity.pdbx_description
1 polymer ?
#
loop_
_entity_poly.entity_id
_entity_poly.type
_entity_poly.pdbx_seq_one_letter_code
_entity_poly.pdbx_strand_id
1 'polypeptide(L)'
;MKFNYAIPTGLLVASILFTGCASNDNNNNNNSGNEAAAASSSNAANAPASTTAPAAADLTSAIEQYRNYVIEQCDAFVKMTESFTTAVKAGQLEEAKALYAPSRMHYERIEPIAEALGDLDPNIDARENDVDPADWRGFHKIEQALWQNGTTDGMSEVADQLLKDAQLLRAKVETTDIDATLLVTGAVGLLNEVSSSKVTGEEERYSHTDLYDFVANVEGAQKIYELLKPELAKKDPALDQTIGERFTALLNELAPFKSGDGYVSYETLKEDEIRKLSQNLDALAEPLSNMGTILGV
;
A
#
# COMPACT_ATOMS: atom_id res chain seq x y z
N MET A 1 36.65 36.98 -4.85
CA MET A 1 37.53 35.80 -4.92
C MET A 1 36.72 34.68 -5.55
N LYS A 2 37.08 34.24 -6.73
CA LYS A 2 36.42 33.17 -7.46
C LYS A 2 37.15 31.85 -7.09
N PHE A 3 36.46 30.87 -6.57
CA PHE A 3 37.01 29.52 -6.42
C PHE A 3 36.28 28.59 -7.40
N ASN A 4 37.03 28.12 -8.38
CA ASN A 4 36.64 27.05 -9.27
C ASN A 4 36.91 25.72 -8.57
N TYR A 5 35.93 24.83 -8.50
CA TYR A 5 36.18 23.42 -8.21
C TYR A 5 35.79 22.57 -9.42
N ALA A 6 36.77 21.82 -9.89
CA ALA A 6 36.65 20.89 -10.98
C ALA A 6 36.06 19.56 -10.49
N ILE A 7 35.17 18.98 -11.30
CA ILE A 7 34.55 17.66 -11.13
C ILE A 7 35.49 16.61 -11.73
N PRO A 8 35.75 15.48 -11.09
CA PRO A 8 36.27 14.31 -11.79
C PRO A 8 35.15 13.33 -12.12
N THR A 9 34.96 13.14 -13.40
CA THR A 9 34.18 12.08 -14.01
C THR A 9 34.89 10.74 -13.80
N GLY A 10 34.19 9.76 -13.20
CA GLY A 10 34.64 8.39 -13.09
C GLY A 10 33.52 7.42 -13.40
N LEU A 11 33.41 7.06 -14.67
CA LEU A 11 32.55 5.97 -15.16
C LEU A 11 33.25 4.64 -14.86
N LEU A 12 32.59 3.75 -14.14
CA LEU A 12 32.98 2.35 -14.07
C LEU A 12 31.77 1.45 -14.37
N VAL A 13 31.72 1.02 -15.64
CA VAL A 13 30.76 0.01 -16.11
C VAL A 13 31.41 -1.35 -15.91
N ALA A 14 30.85 -2.20 -15.08
CA ALA A 14 31.23 -3.60 -14.96
C ALA A 14 30.14 -4.47 -15.62
N SER A 15 30.43 -4.90 -16.85
CA SER A 15 29.61 -5.87 -17.56
C SER A 15 30.03 -7.28 -17.14
N ILE A 16 29.13 -8.05 -16.59
CA ILE A 16 29.32 -9.49 -16.34
C ILE A 16 28.59 -10.25 -17.44
N LEU A 17 29.40 -10.88 -18.31
CA LEU A 17 28.95 -11.81 -19.33
C LEU A 17 28.85 -13.22 -18.74
N PHE A 18 27.64 -13.79 -18.72
CA PHE A 18 27.45 -15.22 -18.51
C PHE A 18 27.44 -15.94 -19.85
N THR A 19 28.49 -16.70 -20.10
CA THR A 19 28.57 -17.66 -21.21
C THR A 19 27.91 -18.97 -20.80
N GLY A 20 26.80 -19.30 -21.45
CA GLY A 20 26.18 -20.62 -21.38
C GLY A 20 26.87 -21.58 -22.38
N CYS A 21 27.31 -22.73 -21.91
CA CYS A 21 27.73 -23.84 -22.77
C CYS A 21 26.55 -24.78 -23.00
N ALA A 22 26.12 -24.87 -24.25
CA ALA A 22 25.28 -25.93 -24.75
C ALA A 22 26.20 -27.06 -25.24
N SER A 23 25.99 -28.27 -24.77
CA SER A 23 26.55 -29.48 -25.34
C SER A 23 25.43 -30.32 -25.95
N ASN A 24 25.47 -30.44 -27.24
CA ASN A 24 24.64 -31.30 -28.04
C ASN A 24 25.53 -32.52 -28.41
N ASP A 25 25.15 -33.72 -28.03
CA ASP A 25 25.71 -34.92 -28.58
C ASP A 25 24.60 -35.89 -28.98
N ASN A 26 24.49 -35.95 -30.29
CA ASN A 26 23.70 -36.87 -31.06
C ASN A 26 24.62 -38.09 -31.35
N ASN A 27 24.31 -39.28 -30.93
CA ASN A 27 24.84 -40.45 -31.58
C ASN A 27 23.83 -41.59 -31.67
N ASN A 28 23.53 -41.91 -32.91
CA ASN A 28 22.72 -42.96 -33.43
C ASN A 28 23.60 -44.20 -33.59
N ASN A 29 23.20 -45.37 -33.05
CA ASN A 29 23.55 -46.61 -33.76
C ASN A 29 22.62 -47.78 -33.40
N ASN A 30 22.07 -48.37 -34.45
CA ASN A 30 21.35 -49.60 -34.52
C ASN A 30 22.24 -50.80 -34.10
N ASN A 31 21.71 -51.79 -33.43
CA ASN A 31 21.67 -53.14 -33.96
C ASN A 31 20.76 -54.13 -33.25
N SER A 32 20.26 -55.02 -34.04
CA SER A 32 19.30 -56.11 -33.82
C SER A 32 19.70 -57.18 -32.80
N GLY A 33 18.68 -57.80 -32.20
CA GLY A 33 18.72 -59.26 -32.09
C GLY A 33 18.31 -59.89 -30.76
N ASN A 34 17.20 -60.54 -30.78
CA ASN A 34 16.86 -61.88 -30.20
C ASN A 34 16.25 -61.99 -28.81
N GLU A 35 15.05 -62.48 -28.90
CA GLU A 35 14.21 -63.35 -28.04
C GLU A 35 14.77 -63.92 -26.72
N ALA A 36 14.01 -63.85 -25.64
CA ALA A 36 13.20 -64.95 -25.10
C ALA A 36 12.77 -64.73 -23.65
N ALA A 37 11.51 -65.11 -23.41
CA ALA A 37 10.92 -65.72 -22.18
C ALA A 37 10.65 -64.82 -20.96
N ALA A 38 9.37 -64.59 -20.81
CA ALA A 38 8.47 -64.69 -19.64
C ALA A 38 9.05 -64.75 -18.21
N ALA A 39 8.68 -63.74 -17.41
CA ALA A 39 8.24 -63.98 -16.04
C ALA A 39 7.31 -62.81 -15.60
N SER A 40 6.06 -63.18 -15.32
CA SER A 40 5.07 -62.32 -14.63
C SER A 40 5.57 -61.92 -13.26
N SER A 41 5.68 -60.61 -13.02
CA SER A 41 5.58 -60.05 -11.68
C SER A 41 4.73 -58.81 -11.76
N SER A 42 3.55 -58.90 -11.19
CA SER A 42 2.61 -57.81 -10.97
C SER A 42 3.25 -56.75 -10.06
N ASN A 43 3.75 -55.68 -10.65
CA ASN A 43 4.10 -54.47 -9.91
C ASN A 43 2.91 -53.53 -10.01
N ALA A 44 2.14 -53.44 -8.92
CA ALA A 44 1.13 -52.41 -8.75
C ALA A 44 1.84 -51.04 -8.84
N ALA A 45 1.67 -50.38 -9.96
CA ALA A 45 2.11 -49.00 -10.15
C ALA A 45 1.36 -48.13 -9.14
N ASN A 46 2.08 -47.67 -8.15
CA ASN A 46 1.68 -46.54 -7.33
C ASN A 46 1.53 -45.31 -8.25
N ALA A 47 0.31 -45.03 -8.68
CA ALA A 47 -0.01 -43.77 -9.33
C ALA A 47 0.34 -42.63 -8.32
N PRO A 48 1.08 -41.60 -8.73
CA PRO A 48 1.26 -40.46 -7.85
C PRO A 48 -0.12 -39.87 -7.54
N ALA A 49 -0.42 -39.74 -6.26
CA ALA A 49 -1.61 -39.04 -5.80
C ALA A 49 -1.58 -37.65 -6.45
N SER A 50 -2.53 -37.36 -7.33
CA SER A 50 -2.78 -36.00 -7.79
C SER A 50 -3.09 -35.20 -6.55
N THR A 51 -2.13 -34.41 -6.09
CA THR A 51 -2.39 -33.30 -5.18
C THR A 51 -3.21 -32.29 -5.96
N THR A 52 -4.53 -32.39 -5.87
CA THR A 52 -5.44 -31.33 -6.30
C THR A 52 -5.04 -30.09 -5.52
N ALA A 53 -4.59 -29.04 -6.24
CA ALA A 53 -4.42 -27.73 -5.63
C ALA A 53 -5.72 -27.36 -4.89
N PRO A 54 -5.65 -26.76 -3.69
CA PRO A 54 -6.83 -26.33 -2.97
C PRO A 54 -7.67 -25.43 -3.89
N ALA A 55 -8.99 -25.65 -3.92
CA ALA A 55 -9.88 -24.79 -4.69
C ALA A 55 -9.71 -23.35 -4.20
N ALA A 56 -9.64 -22.39 -5.14
CA ALA A 56 -9.61 -20.96 -4.82
C ALA A 56 -10.81 -20.61 -3.91
N ALA A 57 -10.63 -19.63 -3.03
CA ALA A 57 -11.73 -19.14 -2.19
C ALA A 57 -12.75 -18.37 -3.04
N ASP A 58 -14.02 -18.44 -2.67
CA ASP A 58 -15.03 -17.55 -3.25
C ASP A 58 -15.00 -16.22 -2.47
N LEU A 59 -14.36 -15.23 -3.05
CA LEU A 59 -14.17 -13.91 -2.47
C LEU A 59 -15.14 -12.84 -3.00
N THR A 60 -16.14 -13.25 -3.79
CA THR A 60 -17.10 -12.33 -4.43
C THR A 60 -17.74 -11.39 -3.41
N SER A 61 -18.22 -11.92 -2.29
CA SER A 61 -18.85 -11.11 -1.24
C SER A 61 -17.87 -10.15 -0.56
N ALA A 62 -16.62 -10.56 -0.35
CA ALA A 62 -15.59 -9.70 0.23
C ALA A 62 -15.26 -8.52 -0.71
N ILE A 63 -15.14 -8.79 -2.01
CA ILE A 63 -14.88 -7.78 -3.04
C ILE A 63 -16.03 -6.76 -3.10
N GLU A 64 -17.29 -7.22 -3.10
CA GLU A 64 -18.46 -6.33 -3.08
C GLU A 64 -18.52 -5.46 -1.82
N GLN A 65 -18.24 -6.03 -0.66
CA GLN A 65 -18.19 -5.29 0.60
C GLN A 65 -17.05 -4.28 0.62
N TYR A 66 -15.89 -4.63 0.07
CA TYR A 66 -14.76 -3.70 -0.05
C TYR A 66 -15.10 -2.55 -1.00
N ARG A 67 -15.72 -2.82 -2.14
CA ARG A 67 -16.20 -1.76 -3.06
C ARG A 67 -17.12 -0.78 -2.35
N ASN A 68 -18.10 -1.27 -1.57
CA ASN A 68 -19.00 -0.42 -0.81
C ASN A 68 -18.22 0.43 0.23
N TYR A 69 -17.26 -0.17 0.92
CA TYR A 69 -16.38 0.56 1.85
C TYR A 69 -15.59 1.66 1.15
N VAL A 70 -14.98 1.38 -0.01
CA VAL A 70 -14.25 2.38 -0.80
C VAL A 70 -15.17 3.54 -1.21
N ILE A 71 -16.39 3.24 -1.67
CA ILE A 71 -17.38 4.25 -2.03
C ILE A 71 -17.70 5.14 -0.82
N GLU A 72 -17.95 4.55 0.35
CA GLU A 72 -18.23 5.29 1.60
C GLU A 72 -17.04 6.18 2.01
N GLN A 73 -15.81 5.67 1.92
CA GLN A 73 -14.62 6.47 2.20
C GLN A 73 -14.46 7.62 1.18
N CYS A 74 -14.68 7.39 -0.09
CA CYS A 74 -14.62 8.44 -1.11
C CYS A 74 -15.71 9.51 -0.91
N ASP A 75 -16.94 9.13 -0.51
CA ASP A 75 -18.00 10.09 -0.20
C ASP A 75 -17.61 10.99 0.99
N ALA A 76 -17.03 10.39 2.04
CA ALA A 76 -16.54 11.14 3.20
C ALA A 76 -15.32 12.00 2.82
N PHE A 77 -14.40 11.48 2.02
CA PHE A 77 -13.23 12.20 1.52
C PHE A 77 -13.63 13.47 0.74
N VAL A 78 -14.54 13.34 -0.24
CA VAL A 78 -15.04 14.51 -1.00
C VAL A 78 -15.64 15.54 -0.07
N LYS A 79 -16.48 15.14 0.88
CA LYS A 79 -17.11 16.05 1.84
C LYS A 79 -16.09 16.78 2.72
N MET A 80 -15.10 16.06 3.26
CA MET A 80 -14.07 16.64 4.12
C MET A 80 -13.14 17.55 3.31
N THR A 81 -12.77 17.14 2.10
CA THR A 81 -11.97 17.96 1.17
C THR A 81 -12.72 19.24 0.76
N GLU A 82 -14.02 19.19 0.56
CA GLU A 82 -14.84 20.39 0.31
C GLU A 82 -14.78 21.36 1.49
N SER A 83 -14.90 20.86 2.72
CA SER A 83 -14.80 21.69 3.94
C SER A 83 -13.41 22.30 4.06
N PHE A 84 -12.35 21.51 3.89
CA PHE A 84 -10.96 21.92 3.92
C PHE A 84 -10.66 23.01 2.88
N THR A 85 -10.99 22.72 1.61
CA THR A 85 -10.74 23.67 0.51
C THR A 85 -11.56 24.96 0.63
N THR A 86 -12.75 24.89 1.23
CA THR A 86 -13.56 26.08 1.54
C THR A 86 -12.86 26.95 2.57
N ALA A 87 -12.32 26.36 3.66
CA ALA A 87 -11.56 27.10 4.67
C ALA A 87 -10.29 27.73 4.08
N VAL A 88 -9.55 27.00 3.24
CA VAL A 88 -8.38 27.52 2.52
C VAL A 88 -8.74 28.74 1.66
N LYS A 89 -9.79 28.66 0.86
CA LYS A 89 -10.25 29.74 -0.04
C LYS A 89 -10.81 30.94 0.71
N ALA A 90 -11.38 30.72 1.91
CA ALA A 90 -11.86 31.77 2.78
C ALA A 90 -10.76 32.48 3.59
N GLY A 91 -9.50 32.04 3.50
CA GLY A 91 -8.41 32.61 4.30
C GLY A 91 -8.43 32.20 5.77
N GLN A 92 -9.16 31.14 6.11
CA GLN A 92 -9.35 30.65 7.48
C GLN A 92 -8.22 29.69 7.88
N LEU A 93 -7.02 30.25 8.13
CA LEU A 93 -5.79 29.49 8.33
C LEU A 93 -5.92 28.39 9.39
N GLU A 94 -6.40 28.71 10.59
CA GLU A 94 -6.49 27.76 11.70
C GLU A 94 -7.57 26.68 11.45
N GLU A 95 -8.66 27.04 10.80
CA GLU A 95 -9.70 26.10 10.39
C GLU A 95 -9.18 25.14 9.31
N ALA A 96 -8.44 25.66 8.33
CA ALA A 96 -7.81 24.86 7.30
C ALA A 96 -6.82 23.84 7.93
N LYS A 97 -5.97 24.29 8.85
CA LYS A 97 -5.05 23.40 9.59
C LYS A 97 -5.81 22.31 10.37
N ALA A 98 -6.91 22.66 11.04
CA ALA A 98 -7.69 21.71 11.82
C ALA A 98 -8.39 20.65 10.94
N LEU A 99 -8.74 20.99 9.70
CA LEU A 99 -9.40 20.09 8.75
C LEU A 99 -8.43 19.25 7.93
N TYR A 100 -7.15 19.60 7.85
CA TYR A 100 -6.16 18.97 6.98
C TYR A 100 -6.04 17.46 7.23
N ALA A 101 -5.48 17.05 8.35
CA ALA A 101 -5.23 15.65 8.65
C ALA A 101 -6.52 14.79 8.72
N PRO A 102 -7.65 15.25 9.36
CA PRO A 102 -8.89 14.49 9.32
C PRO A 102 -9.42 14.25 7.89
N SER A 103 -9.20 15.18 6.95
CA SER A 103 -9.64 15.01 5.57
C SER A 103 -8.84 13.91 4.85
N ARG A 104 -7.53 13.86 5.06
CA ARG A 104 -6.64 12.88 4.47
C ARG A 104 -6.95 11.45 4.90
N MET A 105 -7.31 11.21 6.16
CA MET A 105 -7.56 9.86 6.69
C MET A 105 -8.52 9.02 5.83
N HIS A 106 -9.49 9.64 5.18
CA HIS A 106 -10.42 8.92 4.29
C HIS A 106 -9.75 8.43 3.01
N TYR A 107 -8.83 9.22 2.49
CA TYR A 107 -7.99 8.88 1.34
C TYR A 107 -7.01 7.76 1.70
N GLU A 108 -6.27 7.92 2.76
CA GLU A 108 -5.26 6.99 3.25
C GLU A 108 -5.79 5.57 3.47
N ARG A 109 -7.04 5.43 3.90
CA ARG A 109 -7.68 4.10 4.05
C ARG A 109 -7.89 3.36 2.74
N ILE A 110 -7.92 4.06 1.63
CA ILE A 110 -8.24 3.51 0.30
C ILE A 110 -7.17 3.83 -0.75
N GLU A 111 -6.03 4.33 -0.34
CA GLU A 111 -4.92 4.75 -1.20
C GLU A 111 -4.58 3.73 -2.32
N PRO A 112 -4.54 2.40 -2.09
CA PRO A 112 -4.29 1.44 -3.17
C PRO A 112 -5.28 1.51 -4.33
N ILE A 113 -6.48 2.02 -4.10
CA ILE A 113 -7.48 2.24 -5.17
C ILE A 113 -7.13 3.50 -5.96
N ALA A 114 -6.64 4.55 -5.31
CA ALA A 114 -6.18 5.77 -5.99
C ALA A 114 -4.95 5.48 -6.85
N GLU A 115 -3.97 4.75 -6.33
CA GLU A 115 -2.79 4.28 -7.07
C GLU A 115 -3.16 3.47 -8.31
N ALA A 116 -4.13 2.56 -8.20
CA ALA A 116 -4.64 1.79 -9.34
C ALA A 116 -5.30 2.66 -10.42
N LEU A 117 -5.63 3.92 -10.12
CA LEU A 117 -6.20 4.90 -11.04
C LEU A 117 -5.17 5.84 -11.68
N GLY A 118 -3.88 5.56 -11.52
CA GLY A 118 -2.77 6.24 -12.20
C GLY A 118 -2.55 7.66 -11.70
N ASP A 119 -2.73 8.67 -12.55
CA ASP A 119 -2.37 10.07 -12.23
C ASP A 119 -3.19 10.71 -11.09
N LEU A 120 -4.23 10.05 -10.58
CA LEU A 120 -5.03 10.62 -9.50
C LEU A 120 -4.29 10.66 -8.17
N ASP A 121 -3.54 9.62 -7.87
CA ASP A 121 -2.72 9.58 -6.68
C ASP A 121 -1.73 10.74 -6.61
N PRO A 122 -0.77 10.92 -7.53
CA PRO A 122 0.16 12.04 -7.46
C PRO A 122 -0.50 13.42 -7.56
N ASN A 123 -1.70 13.52 -8.14
CA ASN A 123 -2.43 14.78 -8.20
C ASN A 123 -3.05 15.18 -6.84
N ILE A 124 -3.38 14.21 -6.01
CA ILE A 124 -3.98 14.40 -4.69
C ILE A 124 -2.89 14.49 -3.61
N ASP A 125 -1.87 13.62 -3.70
CA ASP A 125 -1.01 13.27 -2.57
C ASP A 125 0.50 13.39 -2.81
N ALA A 126 0.99 13.80 -3.99
CA ALA A 126 2.42 13.96 -4.21
C ALA A 126 3.06 14.97 -3.25
N ARG A 127 4.12 14.54 -2.58
CA ARG A 127 4.95 15.41 -1.73
C ARG A 127 5.87 16.28 -2.58
N GLU A 128 6.44 17.29 -1.98
CA GLU A 128 7.43 18.14 -2.65
C GLU A 128 8.61 17.30 -3.18
N ASN A 129 8.92 17.44 -4.45
CA ASN A 129 9.92 16.71 -5.23
C ASN A 129 9.56 15.28 -5.66
N ASP A 130 8.38 14.77 -5.40
CA ASP A 130 7.92 13.49 -5.95
C ASP A 130 7.53 13.64 -7.43
N VAL A 131 7.12 14.85 -7.83
CA VAL A 131 6.78 15.21 -9.20
C VAL A 131 7.54 16.49 -9.63
N ASP A 132 7.45 16.85 -10.92
CA ASP A 132 8.02 18.12 -11.39
C ASP A 132 7.40 19.28 -10.59
N PRO A 133 8.18 20.27 -10.13
CA PRO A 133 7.67 21.41 -9.38
C PRO A 133 6.55 22.19 -10.08
N ALA A 134 6.49 22.15 -11.41
CA ALA A 134 5.42 22.77 -12.19
C ALA A 134 4.09 22.03 -12.09
N ASP A 135 4.14 20.71 -11.84
CA ASP A 135 2.97 19.82 -11.73
C ASP A 135 2.57 19.57 -10.27
N TRP A 136 3.43 19.93 -9.31
CA TRP A 136 3.17 19.70 -7.89
C TRP A 136 1.95 20.47 -7.38
N ARG A 137 0.98 19.71 -6.86
CA ARG A 137 -0.31 20.18 -6.35
C ARG A 137 -0.82 19.20 -5.27
N GLY A 138 -2.07 19.32 -4.87
CA GLY A 138 -2.67 18.41 -3.90
C GLY A 138 -2.54 18.89 -2.47
N PHE A 139 -2.71 17.96 -1.54
CA PHE A 139 -2.72 18.25 -0.10
C PHE A 139 -1.39 18.81 0.39
N HIS A 140 -0.27 18.18 0.06
CA HIS A 140 1.04 18.59 0.57
C HIS A 140 1.52 19.96 0.08
N LYS A 141 1.03 20.40 -1.09
CA LYS A 141 1.28 21.79 -1.51
C LYS A 141 0.54 22.79 -0.65
N ILE A 142 -0.69 22.50 -0.26
CA ILE A 142 -1.45 23.35 0.65
C ILE A 142 -0.87 23.25 2.05
N GLU A 143 -0.45 22.07 2.50
CA GLU A 143 0.24 21.84 3.78
C GLU A 143 1.45 22.78 3.93
N GLN A 144 2.33 22.81 2.93
CA GLN A 144 3.48 23.74 2.94
C GLN A 144 3.04 25.19 3.14
N ALA A 145 2.00 25.64 2.42
CA ALA A 145 1.51 27.01 2.56
C ALA A 145 0.98 27.29 3.98
N LEU A 146 0.24 26.33 4.55
CA LEU A 146 -0.38 26.50 5.87
C LEU A 146 0.64 26.51 7.02
N TRP A 147 1.60 25.59 7.01
CA TRP A 147 2.54 25.42 8.14
C TRP A 147 3.87 26.14 7.93
N GLN A 148 4.48 26.03 6.76
CA GLN A 148 5.77 26.65 6.51
C GLN A 148 5.63 28.15 6.22
N ASN A 149 4.63 28.54 5.41
CA ASN A 149 4.44 29.94 5.02
C ASN A 149 3.44 30.68 5.92
N GLY A 150 2.63 29.96 6.71
CA GLY A 150 1.65 30.54 7.63
C GLY A 150 0.52 31.29 6.92
N THR A 151 0.13 30.88 5.70
CA THR A 151 -0.85 31.59 4.88
C THR A 151 -1.67 30.63 4.02
N THR A 152 -2.84 31.08 3.58
CA THR A 152 -3.63 30.46 2.53
C THR A 152 -3.51 31.17 1.18
N ASP A 153 -2.75 32.28 1.13
CA ASP A 153 -2.62 33.11 -0.06
C ASP A 153 -2.05 32.29 -1.24
N GLY A 154 -2.66 32.45 -2.40
CA GLY A 154 -2.25 31.74 -3.61
C GLY A 154 -2.72 30.28 -3.71
N MET A 155 -3.39 29.74 -2.70
CA MET A 155 -3.83 28.33 -2.68
C MET A 155 -5.24 28.09 -3.24
N SER A 156 -5.97 29.14 -3.63
CA SER A 156 -7.35 28.99 -4.11
C SER A 156 -7.48 28.07 -5.34
N GLU A 157 -6.60 28.20 -6.32
CA GLU A 157 -6.61 27.37 -7.53
C GLU A 157 -6.19 25.93 -7.22
N VAL A 158 -5.20 25.72 -6.33
CA VAL A 158 -4.77 24.40 -5.88
C VAL A 158 -5.90 23.72 -5.12
N ALA A 159 -6.60 24.42 -4.25
CA ALA A 159 -7.74 23.93 -3.50
C ALA A 159 -8.92 23.55 -4.42
N ASP A 160 -9.24 24.39 -5.42
CA ASP A 160 -10.27 24.08 -6.42
C ASP A 160 -9.93 22.83 -7.25
N GLN A 161 -8.64 22.64 -7.58
CA GLN A 161 -8.20 21.47 -8.33
C GLN A 161 -8.24 20.22 -7.46
N LEU A 162 -7.77 20.29 -6.21
CA LEU A 162 -7.81 19.18 -5.26
C LEU A 162 -9.25 18.64 -5.06
N LEU A 163 -10.24 19.53 -4.91
CA LEU A 163 -11.63 19.12 -4.79
C LEU A 163 -12.13 18.41 -6.05
N LYS A 164 -11.73 18.88 -7.25
CA LYS A 164 -12.07 18.22 -8.52
C LYS A 164 -11.43 16.83 -8.62
N ASP A 165 -10.17 16.70 -8.21
CA ASP A 165 -9.46 15.42 -8.24
C ASP A 165 -10.09 14.43 -7.25
N ALA A 166 -10.50 14.86 -6.05
CA ALA A 166 -11.26 14.06 -5.10
C ALA A 166 -12.64 13.61 -5.67
N GLN A 167 -13.37 14.52 -6.32
CA GLN A 167 -14.64 14.20 -6.99
C GLN A 167 -14.45 13.23 -8.17
N LEU A 168 -13.34 13.37 -8.90
CA LEU A 168 -13.02 12.47 -10.01
C LEU A 168 -12.66 11.07 -9.47
N LEU A 169 -11.89 10.97 -8.38
CA LEU A 169 -11.62 9.71 -7.69
C LEU A 169 -12.95 9.02 -7.32
N ARG A 170 -13.84 9.75 -6.65
CA ARG A 170 -15.15 9.23 -6.27
C ARG A 170 -15.97 8.71 -7.47
N ALA A 171 -15.96 9.43 -8.59
CA ALA A 171 -16.67 9.01 -9.80
C ALA A 171 -16.06 7.74 -10.43
N LYS A 172 -14.74 7.60 -10.39
CA LYS A 172 -14.03 6.47 -11.00
C LYS A 172 -14.16 5.17 -10.22
N VAL A 173 -14.19 5.21 -8.88
CA VAL A 173 -14.26 3.99 -8.05
C VAL A 173 -15.51 3.14 -8.29
N GLU A 174 -16.59 3.71 -8.81
CA GLU A 174 -17.81 2.96 -9.15
C GLU A 174 -17.58 1.93 -10.27
N THR A 175 -16.66 2.22 -11.18
CA THR A 175 -16.38 1.40 -12.37
C THR A 175 -15.00 0.77 -12.35
N THR A 176 -14.19 1.04 -11.32
CA THR A 176 -12.85 0.44 -11.16
C THR A 176 -13.00 -1.06 -10.97
N ASP A 177 -12.16 -1.82 -11.66
CA ASP A 177 -12.08 -3.25 -11.45
C ASP A 177 -11.35 -3.52 -10.13
N ILE A 178 -12.08 -4.07 -9.18
CA ILE A 178 -11.56 -4.45 -7.86
C ILE A 178 -11.65 -5.97 -7.79
N ASP A 179 -10.50 -6.61 -7.73
CA ASP A 179 -10.38 -8.06 -7.61
C ASP A 179 -9.72 -8.47 -6.29
N ALA A 180 -9.65 -9.76 -6.05
CA ALA A 180 -9.08 -10.30 -4.82
C ALA A 180 -7.56 -10.08 -4.72
N THR A 181 -6.86 -10.00 -5.86
CA THR A 181 -5.41 -9.72 -5.90
C THR A 181 -5.16 -8.28 -5.45
N LEU A 182 -5.95 -7.33 -5.95
CA LEU A 182 -5.87 -5.93 -5.54
C LEU A 182 -6.12 -5.77 -4.02
N LEU A 183 -7.09 -6.52 -3.45
CA LEU A 183 -7.32 -6.47 -2.00
C LEU A 183 -6.07 -6.89 -1.21
N VAL A 184 -5.50 -8.06 -1.54
CA VAL A 184 -4.35 -8.57 -0.80
C VAL A 184 -3.10 -7.71 -1.02
N THR A 185 -2.80 -7.36 -2.27
CA THR A 185 -1.63 -6.52 -2.59
C THR A 185 -1.78 -5.12 -2.01
N GLY A 186 -2.99 -4.56 -2.02
CA GLY A 186 -3.29 -3.27 -1.42
C GLY A 186 -3.09 -3.27 0.11
N ALA A 187 -3.58 -4.31 0.82
CA ALA A 187 -3.35 -4.41 2.26
C ALA A 187 -1.86 -4.49 2.62
N VAL A 188 -1.08 -5.24 1.84
CA VAL A 188 0.37 -5.34 2.03
C VAL A 188 1.06 -4.04 1.63
N GLY A 189 0.60 -3.39 0.55
CA GLY A 189 1.11 -2.10 0.07
C GLY A 189 1.01 -1.02 1.14
N LEU A 190 -0.19 -0.81 1.70
CA LEU A 190 -0.42 0.15 2.79
C LEU A 190 0.57 -0.03 3.95
N LEU A 191 0.78 -1.26 4.41
CA LEU A 191 1.70 -1.51 5.54
C LEU A 191 3.17 -1.30 5.15
N ASN A 192 3.56 -1.66 3.92
CA ASN A 192 4.91 -1.44 3.42
C ASN A 192 5.20 0.05 3.26
N GLU A 193 4.24 0.83 2.83
CA GLU A 193 4.38 2.28 2.71
C GLU A 193 4.58 2.91 4.09
N VAL A 194 3.74 2.57 5.07
CA VAL A 194 3.93 3.04 6.44
C VAL A 194 5.31 2.66 6.96
N SER A 195 5.76 1.41 6.74
CA SER A 195 7.07 0.93 7.23
C SER A 195 8.26 1.58 6.53
N SER A 196 8.14 1.94 5.25
CA SER A 196 9.26 2.45 4.45
C SER A 196 9.37 3.97 4.42
N SER A 197 8.25 4.69 4.46
CA SER A 197 8.20 6.15 4.32
C SER A 197 7.55 6.83 5.53
N LYS A 198 6.29 6.54 5.84
CA LYS A 198 5.51 7.27 6.86
C LYS A 198 6.09 7.13 8.29
N VAL A 199 6.71 5.99 8.61
CA VAL A 199 7.39 5.77 9.90
C VAL A 199 8.62 6.67 10.10
N THR A 200 9.12 7.31 9.06
CA THR A 200 10.24 8.27 9.17
C THR A 200 9.79 9.67 9.56
N GLY A 201 8.48 9.97 9.50
CA GLY A 201 7.93 11.31 9.67
C GLY A 201 8.13 12.21 8.45
N GLU A 202 8.36 11.63 7.27
CA GLU A 202 8.59 12.35 6.02
C GLU A 202 7.31 12.51 5.18
N GLU A 203 6.21 11.93 5.61
CA GLU A 203 4.92 12.09 4.94
C GLU A 203 4.40 13.50 5.11
N GLU A 204 4.20 13.90 6.34
CA GLU A 204 3.64 15.19 6.72
C GLU A 204 4.75 16.16 7.13
N ARG A 205 5.57 16.56 6.16
CA ARG A 205 6.83 17.28 6.36
C ARG A 205 6.72 18.63 7.05
N TYR A 206 5.54 19.23 7.03
CA TYR A 206 5.32 20.57 7.55
C TYR A 206 4.37 20.60 8.73
N SER A 207 3.36 19.74 8.72
CA SER A 207 2.34 19.65 9.77
C SER A 207 2.73 18.68 10.89
N HIS A 208 3.54 17.68 10.58
CA HIS A 208 3.91 16.56 11.45
C HIS A 208 2.69 15.79 11.98
N THR A 209 1.67 15.65 11.10
CA THR A 209 0.44 14.91 11.41
C THR A 209 0.48 13.45 10.92
N ASP A 210 1.63 12.91 10.62
CA ASP A 210 1.88 11.56 10.09
C ASP A 210 1.12 10.42 10.80
N LEU A 211 0.83 10.56 12.10
CA LEU A 211 0.07 9.55 12.84
C LEU A 211 -1.36 9.37 12.35
N TYR A 212 -1.96 10.40 11.72
CA TYR A 212 -3.29 10.27 11.13
C TYR A 212 -3.25 9.35 9.91
N ASP A 213 -2.24 9.54 9.06
CA ASP A 213 -2.04 8.76 7.84
C ASP A 213 -1.63 7.33 8.19
N PHE A 214 -0.69 7.19 9.13
CA PHE A 214 -0.26 5.90 9.65
C PHE A 214 -1.46 5.06 10.16
N VAL A 215 -2.29 5.64 11.01
CA VAL A 215 -3.45 4.93 11.56
C VAL A 215 -4.46 4.60 10.46
N ALA A 216 -4.70 5.52 9.54
CA ALA A 216 -5.64 5.32 8.44
C ALA A 216 -5.20 4.19 7.49
N ASN A 217 -3.92 4.11 7.15
CA ASN A 217 -3.38 2.99 6.37
C ASN A 217 -3.53 1.65 7.11
N VAL A 218 -3.22 1.60 8.41
CA VAL A 218 -3.43 0.38 9.22
C VAL A 218 -4.90 -0.01 9.26
N GLU A 219 -5.82 0.94 9.42
CA GLU A 219 -7.27 0.71 9.39
C GLU A 219 -7.74 0.19 8.02
N GLY A 220 -7.19 0.73 6.93
CA GLY A 220 -7.45 0.26 5.56
C GLY A 220 -7.01 -1.18 5.35
N ALA A 221 -5.80 -1.53 5.74
CA ALA A 221 -5.28 -2.88 5.68
C ALA A 221 -6.07 -3.84 6.57
N GLN A 222 -6.44 -3.42 7.78
CA GLN A 222 -7.28 -4.20 8.70
C GLN A 222 -8.67 -4.46 8.10
N LYS A 223 -9.27 -3.47 7.45
CA LYS A 223 -10.57 -3.63 6.80
C LYS A 223 -10.53 -4.71 5.72
N ILE A 224 -9.49 -4.74 4.90
CA ILE A 224 -9.30 -5.78 3.90
C ILE A 224 -9.18 -7.15 4.57
N TYR A 225 -8.33 -7.28 5.59
CA TYR A 225 -8.20 -8.53 6.36
C TYR A 225 -9.55 -8.99 6.93
N GLU A 226 -10.32 -8.10 7.57
CA GLU A 226 -11.62 -8.43 8.15
C GLU A 226 -12.60 -8.99 7.12
N LEU A 227 -12.59 -8.47 5.91
CA LEU A 227 -13.44 -8.95 4.82
C LEU A 227 -13.00 -10.31 4.27
N LEU A 228 -11.71 -10.59 4.27
CA LEU A 228 -11.13 -11.86 3.79
C LEU A 228 -11.09 -12.95 4.87
N LYS A 229 -11.14 -12.54 6.15
CA LYS A 229 -11.06 -13.42 7.33
C LYS A 229 -12.00 -14.62 7.30
N PRO A 230 -13.29 -14.53 6.90
CA PRO A 230 -14.19 -15.68 6.89
C PRO A 230 -13.69 -16.84 6.00
N GLU A 231 -13.06 -16.52 4.87
CA GLU A 231 -12.51 -17.54 3.97
C GLU A 231 -11.12 -17.99 4.42
N LEU A 232 -10.30 -17.10 4.97
CA LEU A 232 -9.00 -17.45 5.55
C LEU A 232 -9.15 -18.43 6.72
N ALA A 233 -10.05 -18.14 7.66
CA ALA A 233 -10.28 -18.99 8.83
C ALA A 233 -10.74 -20.40 8.49
N LYS A 234 -11.42 -20.61 7.34
CA LYS A 234 -11.79 -21.94 6.85
C LYS A 234 -10.59 -22.72 6.33
N LYS A 235 -9.62 -22.04 5.73
CA LYS A 235 -8.46 -22.66 5.08
C LYS A 235 -7.26 -22.77 6.02
N ASP A 236 -6.98 -21.72 6.78
CA ASP A 236 -5.87 -21.64 7.73
C ASP A 236 -6.26 -20.82 8.98
N PRO A 237 -6.91 -21.44 9.98
CA PRO A 237 -7.28 -20.74 11.20
C PRO A 237 -6.09 -20.29 12.06
N ALA A 238 -4.90 -20.90 11.89
CA ALA A 238 -3.70 -20.47 12.62
C ALA A 238 -3.13 -19.17 12.05
N LEU A 239 -3.12 -19.04 10.71
CA LEU A 239 -2.73 -17.79 10.06
C LEU A 239 -3.72 -16.67 10.37
N ASP A 240 -5.04 -16.95 10.35
CA ASP A 240 -6.07 -15.98 10.74
C ASP A 240 -5.84 -15.46 12.17
N GLN A 241 -5.60 -16.35 13.12
CA GLN A 241 -5.28 -15.96 14.50
C GLN A 241 -4.03 -15.08 14.56
N THR A 242 -2.97 -15.48 13.85
CA THR A 242 -1.70 -14.74 13.83
C THR A 242 -1.89 -13.30 13.31
N ILE A 243 -2.60 -13.12 12.19
CA ILE A 243 -2.86 -11.80 11.63
C ILE A 243 -3.69 -10.95 12.61
N GLY A 244 -4.75 -11.51 13.19
CA GLY A 244 -5.59 -10.80 14.16
C GLY A 244 -4.83 -10.34 15.40
N GLU A 245 -3.94 -11.19 15.94
CA GLU A 245 -3.07 -10.85 17.06
C GLU A 245 -2.09 -9.72 16.70
N ARG A 246 -1.52 -9.73 15.49
CA ARG A 246 -0.60 -8.68 15.03
C ARG A 246 -1.29 -7.33 14.83
N PHE A 247 -2.48 -7.28 14.22
CA PHE A 247 -3.27 -6.05 14.17
C PHE A 247 -3.59 -5.52 15.57
N THR A 248 -3.99 -6.40 16.48
CA THR A 248 -4.28 -6.03 17.87
C THR A 248 -3.04 -5.43 18.56
N ALA A 249 -1.87 -6.02 18.38
CA ALA A 249 -0.62 -5.52 18.95
C ALA A 249 -0.27 -4.13 18.39
N LEU A 250 -0.36 -3.93 17.09
CA LEU A 250 -0.06 -2.66 16.44
C LEU A 250 -1.03 -1.55 16.89
N LEU A 251 -2.33 -1.82 16.93
CA LEU A 251 -3.32 -0.86 17.41
C LEU A 251 -3.15 -0.49 18.88
N ASN A 252 -2.71 -1.45 19.72
CA ASN A 252 -2.40 -1.18 21.12
C ASN A 252 -1.15 -0.28 21.28
N GLU A 253 -0.14 -0.41 20.41
CA GLU A 253 1.01 0.50 20.38
C GLU A 253 0.63 1.90 19.91
N LEU A 254 -0.37 2.04 19.03
CA LEU A 254 -0.87 3.33 18.55
C LEU A 254 -1.79 4.04 19.55
N ALA A 255 -2.48 3.29 20.41
CA ALA A 255 -3.48 3.85 21.32
C ALA A 255 -2.98 4.96 22.26
N PRO A 256 -1.73 4.92 22.80
CA PRO A 256 -1.19 6.00 23.65
C PRO A 256 -1.02 7.34 22.95
N PHE A 257 -0.94 7.36 21.61
CA PHE A 257 -0.73 8.57 20.82
C PHE A 257 -2.03 9.29 20.46
N LYS A 258 -3.19 8.75 20.84
CA LYS A 258 -4.47 9.46 20.71
C LYS A 258 -4.52 10.71 21.60
N SER A 259 -5.02 11.82 21.02
CA SER A 259 -5.20 13.09 21.71
C SER A 259 -6.55 13.71 21.30
N GLY A 260 -7.55 13.64 22.18
CA GLY A 260 -8.93 14.01 21.83
C GLY A 260 -9.49 13.16 20.71
N ASP A 261 -10.00 13.81 19.67
CA ASP A 261 -10.50 13.12 18.45
C ASP A 261 -9.42 12.86 17.41
N GLY A 262 -8.16 13.19 17.70
CA GLY A 262 -7.03 13.05 16.79
C GLY A 262 -5.82 12.36 17.43
N TYR A 263 -4.63 12.77 16.98
CA TYR A 263 -3.35 12.21 17.39
C TYR A 263 -2.37 13.32 17.79
N VAL A 264 -1.35 12.97 18.58
CA VAL A 264 -0.25 13.88 18.90
C VAL A 264 0.61 14.13 17.67
N SER A 265 1.40 15.22 17.65
CA SER A 265 2.39 15.45 16.60
C SER A 265 3.43 14.34 16.59
N TYR A 266 3.82 13.89 15.40
CA TYR A 266 4.81 12.84 15.18
C TYR A 266 6.17 13.17 15.83
N GLU A 267 6.54 14.45 15.87
CA GLU A 267 7.76 14.92 16.53
C GLU A 267 7.84 14.62 18.03
N THR A 268 6.69 14.30 18.66
CA THR A 268 6.66 13.93 20.09
C THR A 268 7.02 12.50 20.36
N LEU A 269 7.07 11.65 19.35
CA LEU A 269 7.42 10.24 19.45
C LEU A 269 8.92 10.08 19.72
N LYS A 270 9.27 9.11 20.56
CA LYS A 270 10.65 8.73 20.83
C LYS A 270 11.13 7.68 19.84
N GLU A 271 12.43 7.61 19.64
CA GLU A 271 13.05 6.63 18.74
C GLU A 271 12.69 5.17 19.06
N ASP A 272 12.48 4.83 20.34
CA ASP A 272 12.10 3.48 20.73
C ASP A 272 10.60 3.20 20.46
N GLU A 273 9.74 4.22 20.51
CA GLU A 273 8.34 4.13 20.12
C GLU A 273 8.22 3.95 18.61
N ILE A 274 8.90 4.76 17.82
CA ILE A 274 8.98 4.64 16.35
C ILE A 274 9.49 3.25 15.94
N ARG A 275 10.56 2.78 16.55
CA ARG A 275 11.14 1.45 16.28
C ARG A 275 10.17 0.32 16.60
N LYS A 276 9.38 0.42 17.66
CA LYS A 276 8.35 -0.58 17.97
C LYS A 276 7.22 -0.60 16.94
N LEU A 277 6.76 0.57 16.52
CA LEU A 277 5.75 0.69 15.46
C LEU A 277 6.24 0.02 14.18
N SER A 278 7.46 0.34 13.73
CA SER A 278 8.09 -0.30 12.56
C SER A 278 8.17 -1.82 12.71
N GLN A 279 8.65 -2.33 13.85
CA GLN A 279 8.75 -3.77 14.09
C GLN A 279 7.38 -4.49 14.07
N ASN A 280 6.33 -3.85 14.58
CA ASN A 280 4.98 -4.42 14.55
C ASN A 280 4.40 -4.43 13.12
N LEU A 281 4.70 -3.40 12.32
CA LEU A 281 4.33 -3.35 10.90
C LEU A 281 5.01 -4.48 10.12
N ASP A 282 6.34 -4.61 10.24
CA ASP A 282 7.12 -5.65 9.57
C ASP A 282 6.64 -7.06 9.95
N ALA A 283 6.30 -7.24 11.23
CA ALA A 283 5.77 -8.51 11.73
C ALA A 283 4.38 -8.87 11.20
N LEU A 284 3.64 -7.89 10.65
CA LEU A 284 2.31 -8.08 10.07
C LEU A 284 2.36 -8.30 8.55
N ALA A 285 3.32 -7.69 7.85
CA ALA A 285 3.39 -7.71 6.39
C ALA A 285 3.53 -9.15 5.82
N GLU A 286 4.40 -9.99 6.38
CA GLU A 286 4.60 -11.37 5.92
C GLU A 286 3.33 -12.24 6.11
N PRO A 287 2.67 -12.30 7.28
CA PRO A 287 1.41 -13.02 7.44
C PRO A 287 0.30 -12.54 6.48
N LEU A 288 0.18 -11.23 6.23
CA LEU A 288 -0.79 -10.72 5.26
C LEU A 288 -0.47 -11.15 3.83
N SER A 289 0.78 -11.13 3.43
CA SER A 289 1.20 -11.64 2.11
C SER A 289 0.87 -13.14 1.95
N ASN A 290 1.11 -13.94 3.01
CA ASN A 290 0.79 -15.36 3.01
C ASN A 290 -0.72 -15.62 2.90
N MET A 291 -1.56 -14.72 3.39
CA MET A 291 -3.02 -14.80 3.24
C MET A 291 -3.43 -14.94 1.76
N GLY A 292 -2.83 -14.17 0.85
CA GLY A 292 -3.09 -14.27 -0.59
C GLY A 292 -2.82 -15.68 -1.13
N THR A 293 -1.66 -16.23 -0.79
CA THR A 293 -1.30 -17.61 -1.18
C THR A 293 -2.31 -18.64 -0.70
N ILE A 294 -2.77 -18.54 0.55
CA ILE A 294 -3.76 -19.46 1.14
C ILE A 294 -5.13 -19.31 0.49
N LEU A 295 -5.52 -18.07 0.15
CA LEU A 295 -6.79 -17.80 -0.52
C LEU A 295 -6.76 -18.20 -2.01
N GLY A 296 -5.58 -18.28 -2.62
CA GLY A 296 -5.39 -18.67 -4.01
C GLY A 296 -5.48 -17.48 -4.96
N VAL A 297 -4.98 -16.33 -4.52
CA VAL A 297 -4.95 -15.05 -5.26
C VAL A 297 -3.54 -14.48 -5.28
#